data_1c40d6e2e0444f83c38fc59236894497
#
_entry.id   1c40d6e2e0444f83c38fc59236894497
#
_cell.length_a   1.000
_cell.length_b   1.000
_cell.length_c   1.000
_cell.angle_alpha   90.00
_cell.angle_beta   90.00
_cell.angle_gamma   90.00
#
_symmetry.space_group_name_H-M   'P 1'
#
loop_
_entity.id
_entity.type
_entity.pdbx_description
1 polymer ?
#
loop_
_entity_poly.entity_id
_entity_poly.type
_entity_poly.pdbx_seq_one_letter_code
_entity_poly.pdbx_strand_id
1 'polypeptide(L)'
;MKSQLKKAASKTFDYIIVGSGSSGAVVANRLSENNTVCLLEAGPDSKTNPFVAIPLAVGFLVSYNPFSNWNYDTVPQKHLNNRSVFWPRGKMLGGSSAMNGTFYFFLRSPRFR
;
A
#
# COMPACT_ATOMS: atom_id res chain seq x y z
N MET A 1 20.46 -1.10 1.73
CA MET A 1 19.58 -0.08 2.30
C MET A 1 20.32 1.12 2.91
N LYS A 2 21.28 0.95 3.83
CA LYS A 2 22.04 2.07 4.44
C LYS A 2 22.83 2.95 3.44
N SER A 3 23.35 2.40 2.35
CA SER A 3 24.10 3.16 1.32
C SER A 3 23.19 4.04 0.46
N GLN A 4 22.00 3.59 0.16
CA GLN A 4 20.98 4.34 -0.59
C GLN A 4 20.46 5.53 0.25
N LEU A 5 20.27 5.33 1.56
CA LEU A 5 19.86 6.39 2.48
C LEU A 5 20.93 7.47 2.62
N LYS A 6 22.23 7.10 2.66
CA LYS A 6 23.33 8.08 2.67
C LYS A 6 23.38 8.92 1.40
N LYS A 7 23.08 8.32 0.24
CA LYS A 7 23.08 9.03 -1.05
C LYS A 7 21.87 9.97 -1.21
N ALA A 8 20.73 9.62 -0.58
CA ALA A 8 19.54 10.47 -0.53
C ALA A 8 19.67 11.63 0.48
N ALA A 9 20.39 11.45 1.58
CA ALA A 9 20.58 12.47 2.61
C ALA A 9 21.39 13.72 2.14
N SER A 10 22.04 13.65 0.97
CA SER A 10 22.75 14.76 0.34
C SER A 10 21.94 15.49 -0.73
N LYS A 11 20.71 15.04 -1.02
CA LYS A 11 19.85 15.65 -2.05
C LYS A 11 18.73 16.45 -1.37
N THR A 12 18.51 17.63 -1.87
CA THR A 12 17.36 18.47 -1.51
C THR A 12 16.22 18.13 -2.46
N PHE A 13 15.02 17.98 -1.92
CA PHE A 13 13.79 17.75 -2.67
C PHE A 13 12.77 18.81 -2.28
N ASP A 14 11.94 19.22 -3.24
CA ASP A 14 10.84 20.14 -2.99
C ASP A 14 9.74 19.47 -2.15
N TYR A 15 9.53 18.18 -2.37
CA TYR A 15 8.52 17.38 -1.65
C TYR A 15 9.04 16.02 -1.25
N ILE A 16 8.65 15.59 -0.06
CA ILE A 16 8.88 14.22 0.44
C ILE A 16 7.51 13.59 0.67
N ILE A 17 7.26 12.46 0.00
CA ILE A 17 6.03 11.70 0.12
C ILE A 17 6.34 10.39 0.84
N VAL A 18 5.61 10.09 1.88
CA VAL A 18 5.78 8.87 2.69
C VAL A 18 4.67 7.89 2.35
N GLY A 19 5.05 6.74 1.81
CA GLY A 19 4.17 5.68 1.35
C GLY A 19 3.78 5.81 -0.13
N SER A 20 3.95 4.73 -0.86
CA SER A 20 3.66 4.61 -2.29
C SER A 20 2.32 3.89 -2.57
N GLY A 21 1.39 3.93 -1.63
CA GLY A 21 0.03 3.41 -1.82
C GLY A 21 -0.77 4.24 -2.84
N SER A 22 -2.06 3.93 -2.97
CA SER A 22 -2.94 4.55 -3.98
C SER A 22 -2.90 6.07 -3.99
N SER A 23 -2.91 6.72 -2.82
CA SER A 23 -2.86 8.18 -2.71
C SER A 23 -1.46 8.73 -2.95
N GLY A 24 -0.44 8.13 -2.31
CA GLY A 24 0.95 8.61 -2.42
C GLY A 24 1.50 8.52 -3.83
N ALA A 25 1.16 7.47 -4.57
CA ALA A 25 1.55 7.31 -5.96
C ALA A 25 0.97 8.41 -6.86
N VAL A 26 -0.31 8.77 -6.66
CA VAL A 26 -0.97 9.85 -7.42
C VAL A 26 -0.36 11.20 -7.09
N VAL A 27 -0.15 11.49 -5.80
CA VAL A 27 0.46 12.75 -5.36
C VAL A 27 1.89 12.86 -5.89
N ALA A 28 2.68 11.78 -5.81
CA ALA A 28 4.05 11.75 -6.35
C ALA A 28 4.07 12.04 -7.85
N ASN A 29 3.19 11.40 -8.61
CA ASN A 29 3.08 11.61 -10.05
C ASN A 29 2.76 13.07 -10.39
N ARG A 30 1.75 13.66 -9.76
CA ARG A 30 1.32 15.03 -10.04
C ARG A 30 2.37 16.07 -9.65
N LEU A 31 2.98 15.92 -8.47
CA LEU A 31 3.99 16.88 -8.02
C LEU A 31 5.30 16.78 -8.83
N SER A 32 5.66 15.59 -9.31
CA SER A 32 6.89 15.40 -10.09
C SER A 32 6.85 16.00 -11.49
N GLU A 33 5.70 16.49 -11.95
CA GLU A 33 5.60 17.18 -13.25
C GLU A 33 6.45 18.47 -13.29
N ASN A 34 6.55 19.17 -12.15
CA ASN A 34 7.25 20.47 -12.10
C ASN A 34 8.20 20.61 -10.88
N ASN A 35 8.34 19.57 -10.07
CA ASN A 35 9.12 19.62 -8.84
C ASN A 35 9.98 18.38 -8.66
N THR A 36 10.99 18.47 -7.81
CA THR A 36 11.78 17.31 -7.38
C THR A 36 11.05 16.63 -6.21
N VAL A 37 10.72 15.35 -6.39
CA VAL A 37 9.96 14.57 -5.43
C VAL A 37 10.76 13.38 -4.93
N CYS A 38 10.79 13.17 -3.62
CA CYS A 38 11.29 11.96 -2.98
C CYS A 38 10.11 11.13 -2.49
N LEU A 39 9.95 9.93 -3.03
CA LEU A 39 8.95 8.96 -2.58
C LEU A 39 9.64 7.91 -1.70
N LEU A 40 9.22 7.83 -0.44
CA LEU A 40 9.71 6.86 0.54
C LEU A 40 8.71 5.72 0.69
N GLU A 41 9.16 4.49 0.48
CA GLU A 41 8.35 3.29 0.67
C GLU A 41 9.03 2.32 1.64
N ALA A 42 8.27 1.74 2.57
CA ALA A 42 8.78 0.83 3.57
C ALA A 42 8.97 -0.60 3.06
N GLY A 43 8.20 -0.98 2.05
CA GLY A 43 8.21 -2.31 1.47
C GLY A 43 9.07 -2.43 0.22
N PRO A 44 9.19 -3.65 -0.33
CA PRO A 44 9.93 -3.92 -1.55
C PRO A 44 9.19 -3.39 -2.79
N ASP A 45 9.88 -3.42 -3.93
CA ASP A 45 9.23 -3.22 -5.23
C ASP A 45 8.25 -4.38 -5.50
N SER A 46 7.00 -4.05 -5.76
CA SER A 46 5.95 -5.03 -6.06
C SER A 46 6.27 -5.89 -7.28
N LYS A 47 7.04 -5.38 -8.24
CA LYS A 47 7.49 -6.13 -9.43
C LYS A 47 8.41 -7.31 -9.09
N THR A 48 9.06 -7.28 -7.93
CA THR A 48 9.92 -8.40 -7.49
C THR A 48 9.12 -9.56 -6.92
N ASN A 49 7.82 -9.37 -6.68
CA ASN A 49 6.93 -10.41 -6.16
C ASN A 49 6.01 -10.92 -7.29
N PRO A 50 6.24 -12.13 -7.84
CA PRO A 50 5.45 -12.65 -8.96
C PRO A 50 3.96 -12.82 -8.63
N PHE A 51 3.60 -12.99 -7.35
CA PHE A 51 2.22 -13.14 -6.92
C PHE A 51 1.38 -11.86 -7.09
N VAL A 52 2.01 -10.69 -7.17
CA VAL A 52 1.31 -9.43 -7.40
C VAL A 52 0.66 -9.37 -8.80
N ALA A 53 1.28 -10.02 -9.79
CA ALA A 53 0.77 -10.07 -11.15
C ALA A 53 -0.37 -11.09 -11.35
N ILE A 54 -0.63 -11.95 -10.36
CA ILE A 54 -1.62 -13.04 -10.45
C ILE A 54 -2.80 -12.72 -9.53
N PRO A 55 -3.98 -12.34 -10.07
CA PRO A 55 -5.15 -11.98 -9.24
C PRO A 55 -5.57 -13.08 -8.24
N LEU A 56 -5.50 -14.34 -8.63
CA LEU A 56 -5.82 -15.48 -7.75
C LEU A 56 -4.83 -15.66 -6.59
N ALA A 57 -3.64 -15.08 -6.68
CA ALA A 57 -2.64 -15.17 -5.62
C ALA A 57 -2.87 -14.17 -4.49
N VAL A 58 -3.94 -13.39 -4.52
CA VAL A 58 -4.29 -12.44 -3.47
C VAL A 58 -4.32 -13.09 -2.08
N GLY A 59 -4.79 -14.34 -1.98
CA GLY A 59 -4.81 -15.10 -0.74
C GLY A 59 -3.41 -15.25 -0.11
N PHE A 60 -2.38 -15.45 -0.90
CA PHE A 60 -0.99 -15.51 -0.42
C PHE A 60 -0.46 -14.13 -0.03
N LEU A 61 -0.86 -13.07 -0.75
CA LEU A 61 -0.41 -11.71 -0.46
C LEU A 61 -1.04 -11.15 0.82
N VAL A 62 -2.32 -11.46 1.07
CA VAL A 62 -3.06 -11.01 2.26
C VAL A 62 -2.85 -11.89 3.48
N SER A 63 -2.26 -13.08 3.32
CA SER A 63 -1.88 -13.94 4.44
C SER A 63 -0.82 -13.27 5.32
N TYR A 64 -0.56 -13.81 6.50
CA TYR A 64 0.50 -13.35 7.42
C TYR A 64 1.89 -13.45 6.76
N ASN A 65 2.19 -12.48 5.90
CA ASN A 65 3.45 -12.39 5.16
C ASN A 65 4.17 -11.09 5.52
N PRO A 66 5.25 -11.13 6.32
CA PRO A 66 5.94 -9.93 6.79
C PRO A 66 6.66 -9.15 5.68
N PHE A 67 6.86 -9.74 4.51
CA PHE A 67 7.53 -9.09 3.38
C PHE A 67 6.59 -8.20 2.57
N SER A 68 5.30 -8.56 2.46
CA SER A 68 4.32 -7.86 1.63
C SER A 68 3.15 -7.26 2.40
N ASN A 69 3.03 -7.56 3.70
CA ASN A 69 1.90 -7.16 4.53
C ASN A 69 2.38 -6.59 5.87
N TRP A 70 1.69 -5.58 6.38
CA TRP A 70 1.92 -5.03 7.71
C TRP A 70 1.39 -5.93 8.82
N ASN A 71 0.51 -6.87 8.49
CA ASN A 71 -0.08 -7.85 9.42
C ASN A 71 -0.73 -7.19 10.65
N TYR A 72 -1.55 -6.17 10.43
CA TYR A 72 -2.27 -5.52 11.53
C TYR A 72 -3.45 -6.38 11.99
N ASP A 73 -3.75 -6.28 13.28
CA ASP A 73 -5.00 -6.73 13.87
C ASP A 73 -5.74 -5.54 14.46
N THR A 74 -7.06 -5.57 14.42
CA THR A 74 -7.88 -4.57 15.11
C THR A 74 -7.80 -4.79 16.63
N VAL A 75 -8.06 -3.74 17.40
CA VAL A 75 -8.43 -3.93 18.81
C VAL A 75 -9.73 -4.76 18.89
N PRO A 76 -9.98 -5.45 20.02
CA PRO A 76 -11.22 -6.19 20.20
C PRO A 76 -12.46 -5.32 19.95
N GLN A 77 -13.34 -5.78 19.07
CA GLN A 77 -14.53 -5.05 18.64
C GLN A 77 -15.75 -5.47 19.46
N LYS A 78 -16.30 -4.59 20.28
CA LYS A 78 -17.44 -4.86 21.17
C LYS A 78 -18.63 -5.49 20.43
N HIS A 79 -18.95 -4.99 19.23
CA HIS A 79 -20.10 -5.47 18.44
C HIS A 79 -19.79 -6.71 17.60
N LEU A 80 -18.56 -7.25 17.70
CA LEU A 80 -18.12 -8.51 17.10
C LEU A 80 -17.75 -9.54 18.19
N ASN A 81 -18.48 -9.56 19.31
CA ASN A 81 -18.21 -10.43 20.46
C ASN A 81 -16.78 -10.28 21.01
N ASN A 82 -16.29 -9.05 21.09
CA ASN A 82 -14.92 -8.72 21.51
C ASN A 82 -13.82 -9.41 20.68
N ARG A 83 -14.09 -9.74 19.44
CA ARG A 83 -13.14 -10.39 18.54
C ARG A 83 -12.23 -9.36 17.89
N SER A 84 -10.94 -9.65 17.85
CA SER A 84 -9.98 -8.99 16.96
C SER A 84 -10.10 -9.55 15.54
N VAL A 85 -9.93 -8.70 14.56
CA VAL A 85 -10.02 -9.06 13.14
C VAL A 85 -8.66 -8.75 12.50
N PHE A 86 -8.11 -9.73 11.80
CA PHE A 86 -6.92 -9.54 10.99
C PHE A 86 -7.20 -8.51 9.89
N TRP A 87 -6.31 -7.50 9.80
CA TRP A 87 -6.50 -6.33 8.94
C TRP A 87 -5.29 -6.14 8.02
N PRO A 88 -5.20 -6.91 6.93
CA PRO A 88 -4.05 -6.85 6.03
C PRO A 88 -3.92 -5.48 5.38
N ARG A 89 -2.68 -5.00 5.27
CA ARG A 89 -2.30 -3.77 4.57
C ARG A 89 -1.02 -4.00 3.81
N GLY A 90 -1.02 -3.63 2.53
CA GLY A 90 0.15 -3.79 1.68
C GLY A 90 1.36 -3.01 2.17
N LYS A 91 2.49 -3.71 2.23
CA LYS A 91 3.81 -3.17 2.56
C LYS A 91 4.73 -3.40 1.37
N MET A 92 4.49 -2.64 0.31
CA MET A 92 5.24 -2.72 -0.93
C MET A 92 4.92 -1.50 -1.81
N LEU A 93 5.67 -1.30 -2.87
CA LEU A 93 5.36 -0.30 -3.88
C LEU A 93 3.94 -0.55 -4.44
N GLY A 94 3.08 0.46 -4.37
CA GLY A 94 1.65 0.35 -4.66
C GLY A 94 0.76 0.10 -3.44
N GLY A 95 1.35 -0.27 -2.29
CA GLY A 95 0.61 -0.48 -1.03
C GLY A 95 -0.50 -1.51 -1.15
N SER A 96 -1.65 -1.26 -0.51
CA SER A 96 -2.78 -2.20 -0.54
C SER A 96 -3.42 -2.35 -1.92
N SER A 97 -3.24 -1.40 -2.86
CA SER A 97 -3.71 -1.59 -4.23
C SER A 97 -2.93 -2.67 -4.99
N ALA A 98 -1.66 -2.90 -4.64
CA ALA A 98 -0.85 -3.98 -5.23
C ALA A 98 -1.22 -5.38 -4.73
N MET A 99 -1.96 -5.51 -3.62
CA MET A 99 -2.45 -6.77 -3.08
C MET A 99 -3.99 -6.87 -3.06
N ASN A 100 -4.65 -6.04 -3.85
CA ASN A 100 -6.10 -5.98 -3.92
C ASN A 100 -6.65 -7.18 -4.71
N GLY A 101 -7.75 -7.76 -4.21
CA GLY A 101 -8.48 -8.82 -4.90
C GLY A 101 -9.26 -8.37 -6.13
N THR A 102 -9.27 -7.07 -6.44
CA THR A 102 -9.94 -6.45 -7.61
C THR A 102 -11.45 -6.73 -7.71
N PHE A 103 -12.10 -7.00 -6.57
CA PHE A 103 -13.54 -7.14 -6.53
C PHE A 103 -14.22 -5.78 -6.65
N TYR A 104 -15.13 -5.67 -7.60
CA TYR A 104 -15.96 -4.49 -7.80
C TYR A 104 -17.42 -4.80 -7.49
N PHE A 105 -18.00 -4.08 -6.53
CA PHE A 105 -19.40 -4.22 -6.17
C PHE A 105 -20.21 -3.03 -6.69
N PHE A 106 -21.14 -3.28 -7.58
CA PHE A 106 -22.11 -2.30 -8.01
C PHE A 106 -23.23 -2.21 -6.97
N LEU A 107 -23.17 -1.23 -6.08
CA LEU A 107 -24.30 -0.91 -5.22
C LEU A 107 -25.26 0.03 -5.97
N ARG A 108 -26.25 -0.53 -6.63
CA ARG A 108 -27.35 0.24 -7.20
C ARG A 108 -28.28 0.66 -6.05
N SER A 109 -28.03 1.81 -5.42
CA SER A 109 -28.98 2.39 -4.49
C SER A 109 -30.04 3.19 -5.27
N PRO A 110 -31.35 2.94 -5.03
CA PRO A 110 -32.42 3.74 -5.61
C PRO A 110 -32.39 5.22 -5.15
N ARG A 111 -31.57 5.56 -4.16
CA ARG A 111 -31.48 6.90 -3.56
C ARG A 111 -30.44 7.82 -4.21
N PHE A 112 -29.61 7.30 -5.11
CA PHE A 112 -28.68 8.11 -5.91
C PHE A 112 -29.21 8.19 -7.34
N ARG A 113 -30.16 9.09 -7.56
CA ARG A 113 -30.51 9.64 -8.87
C ARG A 113 -30.01 11.05 -8.99
#